data_18d88a35a0fa3c6ee84cd792af7bf2b8
#
_entry.id   18d88a35a0fa3c6ee84cd792af7bf2b8
#
_cell.length_a   1.000
_cell.length_b   1.000
_cell.length_c   1.000
_cell.angle_alpha   90.00
_cell.angle_beta   90.00
_cell.angle_gamma   90.00
#
_symmetry.space_group_name_H-M   'P 1'
#
loop_
_entity.id
_entity.type
_entity.pdbx_description
1 polymer ?
#
loop_
_entity_poly.entity_id
_entity_poly.type
_entity_poly.pdbx_seq_one_letter_code
_entity_poly.pdbx_strand_id
1 'polypeptide(L)'
;MVYSIELLYEERRFMMEKLLIMTDSNASISLKEAEKLHVYVIPMPFIMNGEEYYEGINIEESEFLNALRKGAKISTSQPSSYLLEEVFQEELKKYDDILFIPMSSGLSSSYQNAKQVAEAISPHIHVIDNHRVCIPLKESVLEACSMRDQGYSVHEIEDYLIKTQAKCSVYVYVDTLKYLKQGGRVKPAIALFATLLRIKPIISTRGSSFDMFSRCRTLKEGKKKMMNQLKIDIENEFKEEYEKGIMSISINHSGLYEEAEEFKNELIRNFPKAQFHFIQFFPLSAACHIGPDALGVAITINSFLLPKELLA
;
A
#
# COMPACT_ATOMS: atom_id res chain seq x y z
N MET A 1 39.82 -17.73 11.07
CA MET A 1 38.43 -17.97 11.53
C MET A 1 37.42 -16.95 10.98
N VAL A 2 37.79 -15.69 10.71
CA VAL A 2 36.93 -14.68 10.08
C VAL A 2 36.64 -14.98 8.58
N TYR A 3 37.68 -15.43 7.84
CA TYR A 3 37.60 -15.81 6.43
C TYR A 3 36.59 -16.95 6.13
N SER A 4 36.31 -17.83 7.08
CA SER A 4 35.36 -18.93 6.90
C SER A 4 33.91 -18.52 7.04
N ILE A 5 33.62 -17.41 7.71
CA ILE A 5 32.27 -16.87 7.87
C ILE A 5 31.84 -16.09 6.63
N GLU A 6 32.75 -15.26 6.06
CA GLU A 6 32.48 -14.56 4.80
C GLU A 6 32.32 -15.52 3.62
N LEU A 7 33.16 -16.57 3.51
CA LEU A 7 33.00 -17.61 2.49
C LEU A 7 31.68 -18.37 2.63
N LEU A 8 31.25 -18.70 3.86
CA LEU A 8 29.98 -19.34 4.12
C LEU A 8 28.79 -18.39 3.81
N TYR A 9 28.95 -17.10 3.98
CA TYR A 9 27.96 -16.09 3.57
C TYR A 9 27.90 -15.94 2.05
N GLU A 10 29.05 -15.92 1.36
CA GLU A 10 29.11 -15.88 -0.10
C GLU A 10 28.62 -17.19 -0.74
N GLU A 11 28.98 -18.34 -0.18
CA GLU A 11 28.46 -19.65 -0.67
C GLU A 11 26.94 -19.79 -0.41
N ARG A 12 26.42 -19.33 0.74
CA ARG A 12 24.98 -19.24 0.96
C ARG A 12 24.30 -18.30 -0.04
N ARG A 13 24.89 -17.13 -0.30
CA ARG A 13 24.37 -16.16 -1.27
C ARG A 13 24.37 -16.72 -2.71
N PHE A 14 25.30 -17.61 -3.03
CA PHE A 14 25.37 -18.27 -4.35
C PHE A 14 24.40 -19.47 -4.47
N MET A 15 23.95 -20.04 -3.37
CA MET A 15 22.98 -21.13 -3.30
C MET A 15 21.56 -20.66 -2.94
N MET A 16 21.36 -19.35 -2.71
CA MET A 16 20.02 -18.81 -2.45
C MET A 16 19.26 -18.71 -3.78
N GLU A 17 18.05 -19.27 -3.77
CA GLU A 17 17.07 -19.06 -4.82
C GLU A 17 17.01 -17.57 -5.15
N LYS A 18 17.13 -17.24 -6.42
CA LYS A 18 17.00 -15.85 -6.87
C LYS A 18 15.54 -15.46 -6.85
N LEU A 19 15.10 -14.92 -5.72
CA LEU A 19 13.72 -14.48 -5.53
C LEU A 19 13.53 -13.03 -5.97
N LEU A 20 12.61 -12.81 -6.91
CA LEU A 20 12.12 -11.49 -7.27
C LEU A 20 10.88 -11.14 -6.45
N ILE A 21 10.93 -10.03 -5.72
CA ILE A 21 9.73 -9.43 -5.14
C ILE A 21 9.09 -8.50 -6.16
N MET A 22 7.80 -8.68 -6.40
CA MET A 22 7.00 -7.84 -7.30
C MET A 22 5.79 -7.25 -6.57
N THR A 23 5.35 -6.10 -7.02
CA THR A 23 4.11 -5.45 -6.56
C THR A 23 3.48 -4.64 -7.69
N ASP A 24 2.37 -3.97 -7.44
CA ASP A 24 1.80 -2.97 -8.34
C ASP A 24 2.01 -1.54 -7.82
N SER A 25 1.74 -0.52 -8.65
CA SER A 25 1.98 0.88 -8.29
C SER A 25 1.11 1.39 -7.12
N ASN A 26 0.12 0.61 -6.66
CA ASN A 26 -0.59 0.90 -5.41
C ASN A 26 0.28 0.74 -4.15
N ALA A 27 1.46 0.16 -4.25
CA ALA A 27 2.40 0.07 -3.14
C ALA A 27 3.08 1.41 -2.80
N SER A 28 2.79 2.51 -3.49
CA SER A 28 3.46 3.80 -3.29
C SER A 28 4.99 3.71 -3.36
N ILE A 29 5.52 2.82 -4.21
CA ILE A 29 6.96 2.65 -4.47
C ILE A 29 7.27 3.30 -5.81
N SER A 30 8.08 4.36 -5.78
CA SER A 30 8.55 5.01 -7.00
C SER A 30 9.50 4.12 -7.80
N LEU A 31 9.65 4.37 -9.11
CA LEU A 31 10.60 3.62 -9.95
C LEU A 31 12.03 3.68 -9.41
N LYS A 32 12.44 4.81 -8.85
CA LYS A 32 13.76 4.97 -8.23
C LYS A 32 13.93 4.15 -6.95
N GLU A 33 12.88 4.04 -6.13
CA GLU A 33 12.88 3.16 -4.95
C GLU A 33 12.87 1.69 -5.37
N ALA A 34 12.07 1.33 -6.38
CA ALA A 34 11.98 -0.01 -6.91
C ALA A 34 13.34 -0.53 -7.39
N GLU A 35 14.10 0.30 -8.11
CA GLU A 35 15.47 -0.01 -8.55
C GLU A 35 16.40 -0.30 -7.36
N LYS A 36 16.37 0.55 -6.33
CA LYS A 36 17.20 0.36 -5.12
C LYS A 36 16.83 -0.88 -4.31
N LEU A 37 15.55 -1.23 -4.31
CA LEU A 37 15.00 -2.38 -3.58
C LEU A 37 15.12 -3.69 -4.36
N HIS A 38 15.53 -3.64 -5.63
CA HIS A 38 15.43 -4.77 -6.55
C HIS A 38 14.01 -5.38 -6.56
N VAL A 39 13.01 -4.51 -6.73
CA VAL A 39 11.58 -4.84 -6.78
C VAL A 39 11.05 -4.50 -8.17
N TYR A 40 10.19 -5.34 -8.73
CA TYR A 40 9.48 -5.01 -9.96
C TYR A 40 8.10 -4.42 -9.62
N VAL A 41 7.79 -3.25 -10.13
CA VAL A 41 6.50 -2.58 -9.93
C VAL A 41 5.68 -2.62 -11.22
N ILE A 42 4.56 -3.35 -11.20
CA ILE A 42 3.60 -3.36 -12.31
C ILE A 42 2.82 -2.04 -12.28
N PRO A 43 2.85 -1.24 -13.35
CA PRO A 43 2.10 0.01 -13.41
C PRO A 43 0.59 -0.26 -13.49
N MET A 44 -0.18 0.41 -12.63
CA MET A 44 -1.65 0.36 -12.65
C MET A 44 -2.18 1.43 -13.60
N PRO A 45 -2.93 1.03 -14.64
CA PRO A 45 -3.50 1.98 -15.59
C PRO A 45 -4.73 2.70 -14.99
N PHE A 46 -4.89 3.96 -15.35
CA PHE A 46 -6.14 4.68 -15.18
C PHE A 46 -6.44 5.55 -16.40
N ILE A 47 -7.71 5.80 -16.65
CA ILE A 47 -8.18 6.61 -17.76
C ILE A 47 -8.69 7.94 -17.23
N MET A 48 -8.17 9.04 -17.75
CA MET A 48 -8.60 10.39 -17.41
C MET A 48 -9.02 11.13 -18.68
N ASN A 49 -10.29 11.53 -18.74
CA ASN A 49 -10.89 12.20 -19.91
C ASN A 49 -10.76 11.42 -21.24
N GLY A 50 -10.65 10.10 -21.18
CA GLY A 50 -10.54 9.20 -22.34
C GLY A 50 -9.12 8.83 -22.72
N GLU A 51 -8.10 9.37 -22.06
CA GLU A 51 -6.68 9.05 -22.27
C GLU A 51 -6.15 8.18 -21.13
N GLU A 52 -5.23 7.27 -21.46
CA GLU A 52 -4.64 6.33 -20.51
C GLU A 52 -3.37 6.88 -19.88
N TYR A 53 -3.29 6.74 -18.56
CA TYR A 53 -2.17 7.22 -17.76
C TYR A 53 -1.63 6.16 -16.83
N TYR A 54 -0.34 6.31 -16.50
CA TYR A 54 0.41 5.48 -15.56
C TYR A 54 1.22 6.38 -14.65
N GLU A 55 1.07 6.18 -13.33
CA GLU A 55 1.76 6.94 -12.29
C GLU A 55 3.27 6.90 -12.45
N GLY A 56 3.93 8.07 -12.39
CA GLY A 56 5.38 8.20 -12.51
C GLY A 56 5.96 7.87 -13.89
N ILE A 57 5.11 7.65 -14.91
CA ILE A 57 5.52 7.36 -16.29
C ILE A 57 5.10 8.50 -17.22
N ASN A 58 3.83 8.86 -17.26
CA ASN A 58 3.31 9.86 -18.20
C ASN A 58 2.38 10.88 -17.55
N ILE A 59 2.34 10.95 -16.22
CA ILE A 59 1.61 11.97 -15.46
C ILE A 59 2.25 12.19 -14.09
N GLU A 60 2.27 13.44 -13.64
CA GLU A 60 2.73 13.85 -12.32
C GLU A 60 1.56 14.08 -11.35
N GLU A 61 1.80 13.91 -10.04
CA GLU A 61 0.80 14.08 -8.97
C GLU A 61 0.09 15.43 -9.04
N SER A 62 0.83 16.52 -9.32
CA SER A 62 0.29 17.87 -9.38
C SER A 62 -0.67 18.08 -10.56
N GLU A 63 -0.37 17.49 -11.70
CA GLU A 63 -1.22 17.52 -12.89
C GLU A 63 -2.50 16.72 -12.63
N PHE A 64 -2.37 15.51 -12.11
CA PHE A 64 -3.47 14.64 -11.73
C PHE A 64 -4.42 15.33 -10.74
N LEU A 65 -3.88 15.91 -9.65
CA LEU A 65 -4.66 16.60 -8.63
C LEU A 65 -5.43 17.78 -9.19
N ASN A 66 -4.79 18.57 -10.07
CA ASN A 66 -5.43 19.70 -10.76
C ASN A 66 -6.57 19.23 -11.66
N ALA A 67 -6.40 18.13 -12.39
CA ALA A 67 -7.45 17.55 -13.22
C ALA A 67 -8.64 17.06 -12.39
N LEU A 68 -8.38 16.38 -11.24
CA LEU A 68 -9.41 15.97 -10.30
C LEU A 68 -10.24 17.15 -9.79
N ARG A 69 -9.57 18.20 -9.33
CA ARG A 69 -10.23 19.43 -8.82
C ARG A 69 -11.06 20.13 -9.90
N LYS A 70 -10.67 20.02 -11.16
CA LYS A 70 -11.45 20.51 -12.31
C LYS A 70 -12.59 19.57 -12.73
N GLY A 71 -12.75 18.43 -12.06
CA GLY A 71 -13.83 17.49 -12.31
C GLY A 71 -13.58 16.53 -13.48
N ALA A 72 -12.33 16.19 -13.77
CA ALA A 72 -11.99 15.20 -14.79
C ALA A 72 -12.78 13.89 -14.59
N LYS A 73 -13.17 13.27 -15.69
CA LYS A 73 -13.78 11.94 -15.68
C LYS A 73 -12.69 10.90 -15.55
N ILE A 74 -12.76 10.08 -14.51
CA ILE A 74 -11.72 9.10 -14.19
C ILE A 74 -12.33 7.72 -14.02
N SER A 75 -11.61 6.72 -14.54
CA SER A 75 -11.84 5.29 -14.27
C SER A 75 -10.50 4.58 -14.14
N THR A 76 -10.48 3.48 -13.42
CA THR A 76 -9.30 2.64 -13.22
C THR A 76 -9.53 1.26 -13.82
N SER A 77 -8.46 0.60 -14.22
CA SER A 77 -8.47 -0.81 -14.57
C SER A 77 -7.31 -1.55 -13.86
N GLN A 78 -7.40 -2.87 -13.84
CA GLN A 78 -6.29 -3.72 -13.44
C GLN A 78 -5.27 -3.84 -14.59
N PRO A 79 -4.03 -4.26 -14.33
CA PRO A 79 -3.08 -4.62 -15.37
C PRO A 79 -3.69 -5.69 -16.29
N SER A 80 -3.42 -5.62 -17.59
CA SER A 80 -3.91 -6.62 -18.53
C SER A 80 -3.25 -7.97 -18.28
N SER A 81 -3.98 -9.07 -18.56
CA SER A 81 -3.40 -10.43 -18.48
C SER A 81 -2.21 -10.58 -19.41
N TYR A 82 -2.23 -9.94 -20.58
CA TYR A 82 -1.13 -9.92 -21.53
C TYR A 82 0.14 -9.30 -20.93
N LEU A 83 0.03 -8.13 -20.29
CA LEU A 83 1.18 -7.49 -19.62
C LEU A 83 1.75 -8.38 -18.50
N LEU A 84 0.88 -8.98 -17.69
CA LEU A 84 1.30 -9.86 -16.60
C LEU A 84 2.02 -11.10 -17.14
N GLU A 85 1.48 -11.71 -18.20
CA GLU A 85 2.09 -12.87 -18.86
C GLU A 85 3.49 -12.55 -19.41
N GLU A 86 3.61 -11.44 -20.16
CA GLU A 86 4.87 -10.98 -20.71
C GLU A 86 5.92 -10.74 -19.61
N VAL A 87 5.55 -10.02 -18.56
CA VAL A 87 6.46 -9.70 -17.46
C VAL A 87 6.86 -10.96 -16.70
N PHE A 88 5.91 -11.82 -16.33
CA PHE A 88 6.22 -13.04 -15.59
C PHE A 88 7.15 -13.97 -16.38
N GLN A 89 6.90 -14.16 -17.68
CA GLN A 89 7.76 -14.99 -18.54
C GLN A 89 9.18 -14.40 -18.70
N GLU A 90 9.31 -13.07 -18.81
CA GLU A 90 10.63 -12.42 -18.92
C GLU A 90 11.41 -12.47 -17.60
N GLU A 91 10.74 -12.29 -16.45
CA GLU A 91 11.43 -12.30 -15.16
C GLU A 91 11.80 -13.72 -14.70
N LEU A 92 11.03 -14.75 -15.04
CA LEU A 92 11.41 -16.17 -14.81
C LEU A 92 12.66 -16.62 -15.56
N LYS A 93 13.13 -15.88 -16.56
CA LYS A 93 14.44 -16.15 -17.20
C LYS A 93 15.63 -15.73 -16.34
N LYS A 94 15.40 -14.88 -15.32
CA LYS A 94 16.41 -14.22 -14.49
C LYS A 94 16.37 -14.68 -13.04
N TYR A 95 15.18 -15.09 -12.55
CA TYR A 95 14.89 -15.44 -11.19
C TYR A 95 14.32 -16.86 -11.11
N ASP A 96 14.63 -17.55 -10.02
CA ASP A 96 14.13 -18.92 -9.79
C ASP A 96 12.69 -18.89 -9.32
N ASP A 97 12.34 -17.92 -8.46
CA ASP A 97 10.97 -17.68 -7.98
C ASP A 97 10.59 -16.20 -8.08
N ILE A 98 9.30 -15.95 -8.25
CA ILE A 98 8.67 -14.63 -8.21
C ILE A 98 7.62 -14.61 -7.10
N LEU A 99 7.70 -13.64 -6.21
CA LEU A 99 6.64 -13.33 -5.24
C LEU A 99 5.96 -12.02 -5.62
N PHE A 100 4.74 -12.11 -6.15
CA PHE A 100 3.93 -10.95 -6.50
C PHE A 100 2.93 -10.62 -5.40
N ILE A 101 3.01 -9.42 -4.87
CA ILE A 101 2.18 -8.87 -3.79
C ILE A 101 1.36 -7.72 -4.37
N PRO A 102 0.23 -7.97 -5.05
CA PRO A 102 -0.64 -6.93 -5.58
C PRO A 102 -1.47 -6.27 -4.49
N MET A 103 -2.13 -5.16 -4.82
CA MET A 103 -3.13 -4.56 -3.95
C MET A 103 -4.26 -5.53 -3.60
N SER A 104 -4.88 -5.30 -2.44
CA SER A 104 -5.96 -6.12 -1.88
C SER A 104 -7.04 -6.53 -2.89
N SER A 105 -7.39 -7.82 -2.86
CA SER A 105 -8.50 -8.40 -3.65
C SER A 105 -9.87 -7.79 -3.31
N GLY A 106 -10.02 -7.21 -2.13
CA GLY A 106 -11.26 -6.53 -1.72
C GLY A 106 -11.47 -5.18 -2.40
N LEU A 107 -10.45 -4.63 -3.06
CA LEU A 107 -10.48 -3.32 -3.71
C LEU A 107 -10.24 -3.38 -5.23
N SER A 108 -9.59 -4.43 -5.72
CA SER A 108 -9.30 -4.65 -7.14
C SER A 108 -9.33 -6.13 -7.51
N SER A 109 -9.61 -6.43 -8.78
CA SER A 109 -9.47 -7.78 -9.32
C SER A 109 -8.03 -8.12 -9.73
N SER A 110 -7.04 -7.25 -9.44
CA SER A 110 -5.63 -7.46 -9.81
C SER A 110 -5.08 -8.77 -9.28
N TYR A 111 -5.36 -9.11 -8.01
CA TYR A 111 -4.95 -10.38 -7.42
C TYR A 111 -5.49 -11.60 -8.19
N GLN A 112 -6.82 -11.64 -8.44
CA GLN A 112 -7.43 -12.77 -9.13
C GLN A 112 -6.89 -12.94 -10.54
N ASN A 113 -6.73 -11.82 -11.27
CA ASN A 113 -6.16 -11.84 -12.62
C ASN A 113 -4.71 -12.33 -12.61
N ALA A 114 -3.87 -11.78 -11.74
CA ALA A 114 -2.48 -12.17 -11.64
C ALA A 114 -2.31 -13.63 -11.23
N LYS A 115 -3.10 -14.11 -10.28
CA LYS A 115 -3.09 -15.50 -9.84
C LYS A 115 -3.45 -16.46 -10.98
N GLN A 116 -4.50 -16.15 -11.74
CA GLN A 116 -4.90 -16.95 -12.89
C GLN A 116 -3.81 -17.01 -13.97
N VAL A 117 -3.15 -15.88 -14.26
CA VAL A 117 -2.04 -15.84 -15.22
C VAL A 117 -0.83 -16.62 -14.71
N ALA A 118 -0.47 -16.43 -13.44
CA ALA A 118 0.66 -17.13 -12.82
C ALA A 118 0.50 -18.66 -12.84
N GLU A 119 -0.67 -19.15 -12.42
CA GLU A 119 -0.99 -20.59 -12.42
C GLU A 119 -0.92 -21.22 -13.81
N ALA A 120 -1.19 -20.46 -14.87
CA ALA A 120 -1.08 -20.93 -16.26
C ALA A 120 0.37 -20.99 -16.78
N ILE A 121 1.31 -20.28 -16.15
CA ILE A 121 2.71 -20.17 -16.60
C ILE A 121 3.63 -21.11 -15.81
N SER A 122 3.66 -20.99 -14.48
CA SER A 122 4.64 -21.73 -13.66
C SER A 122 4.24 -21.78 -12.19
N PRO A 123 4.53 -22.90 -11.48
CA PRO A 123 4.41 -22.97 -10.03
C PRO A 123 5.43 -22.11 -9.28
N HIS A 124 6.42 -21.56 -9.96
CA HIS A 124 7.44 -20.66 -9.41
C HIS A 124 6.98 -19.19 -9.36
N ILE A 125 5.73 -18.91 -9.72
CA ILE A 125 5.15 -17.58 -9.58
C ILE A 125 4.12 -17.62 -8.45
N HIS A 126 4.49 -17.05 -7.34
CA HIS A 126 3.69 -16.97 -6.12
C HIS A 126 2.92 -15.64 -6.11
N VAL A 127 1.61 -15.69 -6.05
CA VAL A 127 0.76 -14.49 -5.98
C VAL A 127 -0.03 -14.54 -4.69
N ILE A 128 0.19 -13.58 -3.81
CA ILE A 128 -0.46 -13.55 -2.50
C ILE A 128 -1.37 -12.34 -2.33
N ASP A 129 -2.50 -12.53 -1.66
CA ASP A 129 -3.37 -11.44 -1.20
C ASP A 129 -3.11 -11.17 0.27
N ASN A 130 -2.35 -10.13 0.58
CA ASN A 130 -2.12 -9.73 1.96
C ASN A 130 -3.12 -8.68 2.45
N HIS A 131 -4.18 -8.43 1.69
CA HIS A 131 -5.26 -7.50 2.02
C HIS A 131 -4.80 -6.07 2.33
N ARG A 132 -3.69 -5.60 1.75
CA ARG A 132 -3.16 -4.25 1.97
C ARG A 132 -3.21 -3.40 0.68
N VAL A 133 -3.11 -2.09 0.84
CA VAL A 133 -3.13 -1.09 -0.24
C VAL A 133 -2.37 0.15 0.22
N CYS A 134 -1.84 0.95 -0.70
CA CYS A 134 -1.08 2.16 -0.42
C CYS A 134 0.15 1.89 0.49
N ILE A 135 0.46 2.77 1.45
CA ILE A 135 1.63 2.58 2.34
C ILE A 135 1.60 1.24 3.09
N PRO A 136 0.50 0.73 3.62
CA PRO A 136 0.49 -0.62 4.18
C PRO A 136 0.98 -1.72 3.22
N LEU A 137 0.68 -1.62 1.92
CA LEU A 137 1.21 -2.53 0.91
C LEU A 137 2.72 -2.30 0.70
N LYS A 138 3.17 -1.03 0.65
CA LYS A 138 4.61 -0.70 0.63
C LYS A 138 5.34 -1.37 1.78
N GLU A 139 4.83 -1.26 3.00
CA GLU A 139 5.45 -1.87 4.18
C GLU A 139 5.56 -3.40 4.04
N SER A 140 4.55 -4.07 3.50
CA SER A 140 4.62 -5.50 3.22
C SER A 140 5.69 -5.86 2.19
N VAL A 141 5.84 -5.05 1.15
CA VAL A 141 6.90 -5.23 0.16
C VAL A 141 8.28 -5.03 0.78
N LEU A 142 8.45 -4.02 1.63
CA LEU A 142 9.70 -3.77 2.33
C LEU A 142 10.06 -4.89 3.32
N GLU A 143 9.07 -5.44 4.04
CA GLU A 143 9.27 -6.62 4.88
C GLU A 143 9.68 -7.84 4.05
N ALA A 144 9.01 -8.10 2.91
CA ALA A 144 9.38 -9.17 1.99
C ALA A 144 10.82 -9.02 1.47
N CYS A 145 11.23 -7.80 1.09
CA CYS A 145 12.59 -7.50 0.69
C CYS A 145 13.59 -7.77 1.81
N SER A 146 13.29 -7.31 3.03
CA SER A 146 14.16 -7.53 4.19
C SER A 146 14.31 -9.02 4.53
N MET A 147 13.23 -9.80 4.42
CA MET A 147 13.26 -11.24 4.61
C MET A 147 14.06 -11.93 3.50
N ARG A 148 13.83 -11.58 2.24
CA ARG A 148 14.61 -12.09 1.09
C ARG A 148 16.11 -11.85 1.32
N ASP A 149 16.49 -10.62 1.69
CA ASP A 149 17.88 -10.25 1.87
C ASP A 149 18.54 -10.93 3.10
N GLN A 150 17.71 -11.42 4.05
CA GLN A 150 18.12 -12.26 5.18
C GLN A 150 18.12 -13.76 4.84
N GLY A 151 17.72 -14.15 3.64
CA GLY A 151 17.77 -15.54 3.17
C GLY A 151 16.56 -16.40 3.50
N TYR A 152 15.42 -15.79 3.78
CA TYR A 152 14.17 -16.52 3.91
C TYR A 152 13.70 -17.02 2.53
N SER A 153 13.13 -18.22 2.50
CA SER A 153 12.51 -18.78 1.31
C SER A 153 11.22 -18.04 0.96
N VAL A 154 10.77 -18.17 -0.30
CA VAL A 154 9.51 -17.59 -0.76
C VAL A 154 8.33 -18.01 0.12
N HIS A 155 8.26 -19.27 0.52
CA HIS A 155 7.18 -19.80 1.36
C HIS A 155 7.18 -19.21 2.79
N GLU A 156 8.35 -19.00 3.39
CA GLU A 156 8.44 -18.35 4.70
C GLU A 156 7.97 -16.90 4.64
N ILE A 157 8.27 -16.20 3.53
CA ILE A 157 7.79 -14.83 3.31
C ILE A 157 6.28 -14.80 3.10
N GLU A 158 5.73 -15.72 2.28
CA GLU A 158 4.28 -15.88 2.08
C GLU A 158 3.55 -16.10 3.41
N ASP A 159 4.00 -17.09 4.17
CA ASP A 159 3.41 -17.43 5.48
C ASP A 159 3.42 -16.25 6.44
N TYR A 160 4.53 -15.51 6.49
CA TYR A 160 4.65 -14.32 7.32
C TYR A 160 3.65 -13.23 6.90
N LEU A 161 3.60 -12.90 5.62
CA LEU A 161 2.71 -11.84 5.11
C LEU A 161 1.23 -12.19 5.26
N ILE A 162 0.86 -13.46 5.07
CA ILE A 162 -0.50 -13.94 5.30
C ILE A 162 -0.84 -13.90 6.80
N LYS A 163 0.05 -14.33 7.66
CA LYS A 163 -0.14 -14.33 9.12
C LYS A 163 -0.32 -12.91 9.67
N THR A 164 0.40 -11.94 9.10
CA THR A 164 0.40 -10.56 9.57
C THR A 164 -0.61 -9.65 8.84
N GLN A 165 -1.33 -10.16 7.84
CA GLN A 165 -2.26 -9.38 7.02
C GLN A 165 -3.30 -8.60 7.84
N ALA A 166 -3.85 -9.21 8.90
CA ALA A 166 -4.85 -8.58 9.77
C ALA A 166 -4.27 -7.49 10.70
N LYS A 167 -2.94 -7.44 10.87
CA LYS A 167 -2.26 -6.43 11.67
C LYS A 167 -2.09 -5.11 10.90
N CYS A 168 -3.21 -4.56 10.46
CA CYS A 168 -3.30 -3.31 9.72
C CYS A 168 -4.62 -2.59 10.01
N SER A 169 -4.58 -1.29 10.30
CA SER A 169 -5.75 -0.42 10.43
C SER A 169 -5.56 0.81 9.55
N VAL A 170 -6.55 1.14 8.73
CA VAL A 170 -6.52 2.31 7.86
C VAL A 170 -7.76 3.15 8.05
N TYR A 171 -7.57 4.45 8.29
CA TYR A 171 -8.62 5.46 8.39
C TYR A 171 -8.32 6.60 7.43
N VAL A 172 -9.32 6.99 6.62
CA VAL A 172 -9.15 8.06 5.63
C VAL A 172 -10.28 9.09 5.77
N TYR A 173 -9.89 10.33 6.10
CA TYR A 173 -10.75 11.48 5.91
C TYR A 173 -10.84 11.77 4.42
N VAL A 174 -12.05 11.91 3.88
CA VAL A 174 -12.27 12.30 2.48
C VAL A 174 -13.18 13.52 2.42
N ASP A 175 -12.92 14.39 1.44
CA ASP A 175 -13.74 15.58 1.25
C ASP A 175 -15.17 15.23 0.80
N THR A 176 -15.31 14.15 0.03
CA THR A 176 -16.59 13.67 -0.50
C THR A 176 -16.55 12.19 -0.82
N LEU A 177 -17.68 11.52 -0.70
CA LEU A 177 -17.86 10.11 -1.15
C LEU A 177 -18.10 9.99 -2.66
N LYS A 178 -18.11 11.09 -3.41
CA LYS A 178 -18.42 11.10 -4.85
C LYS A 178 -17.55 10.11 -5.62
N TYR A 179 -16.24 10.19 -5.45
CA TYR A 179 -15.26 9.38 -6.17
C TYR A 179 -15.35 7.90 -5.80
N LEU A 180 -15.45 7.59 -4.50
CA LEU A 180 -15.64 6.23 -4.00
C LEU A 180 -16.93 5.59 -4.51
N LYS A 181 -18.03 6.37 -4.57
CA LYS A 181 -19.31 5.93 -5.14
C LYS A 181 -19.19 5.65 -6.63
N GLN A 182 -18.59 6.56 -7.38
CA GLN A 182 -18.37 6.40 -8.82
C GLN A 182 -17.50 5.19 -9.15
N GLY A 183 -16.46 4.96 -8.35
CA GLY A 183 -15.55 3.83 -8.50
C GLY A 183 -16.08 2.49 -7.97
N GLY A 184 -17.18 2.48 -7.21
CA GLY A 184 -17.75 1.26 -6.64
C GLY A 184 -16.92 0.62 -5.51
N ARG A 185 -15.98 1.34 -4.87
CA ARG A 185 -15.09 0.84 -3.80
C ARG A 185 -15.62 1.13 -2.39
N VAL A 186 -16.86 1.56 -2.28
CA VAL A 186 -17.57 1.76 -1.01
C VAL A 186 -18.83 0.92 -0.99
N LYS A 187 -19.18 0.36 0.17
CA LYS A 187 -20.40 -0.45 0.32
C LYS A 187 -21.66 0.33 -0.09
N PRO A 188 -22.63 -0.29 -0.74
CA PRO A 188 -23.83 0.39 -1.25
C PRO A 188 -24.58 1.21 -0.20
N ALA A 189 -24.68 0.71 1.04
CA ALA A 189 -25.33 1.42 2.15
C ALA A 189 -24.67 2.77 2.47
N ILE A 190 -23.36 2.90 2.25
CA ILE A 190 -22.59 4.11 2.51
C ILE A 190 -22.73 5.09 1.34
N ALA A 191 -22.87 4.60 0.13
CA ALA A 191 -23.01 5.41 -1.07
C ALA A 191 -24.24 6.34 -1.04
N LEU A 192 -25.26 6.02 -0.22
CA LEU A 192 -26.42 6.88 0.03
C LEU A 192 -26.08 8.19 0.74
N PHE A 193 -24.97 8.22 1.53
CA PHE A 193 -24.54 9.43 2.23
C PHE A 193 -23.72 10.40 1.36
N ALA A 194 -23.40 10.04 0.12
CA ALA A 194 -22.62 10.87 -0.79
C ALA A 194 -23.32 12.20 -1.17
N THR A 195 -24.60 12.34 -0.88
CA THR A 195 -25.42 13.53 -1.20
C THR A 195 -25.54 14.50 -0.03
N LEU A 196 -25.05 14.16 1.15
CA LEU A 196 -25.15 15.01 2.35
C LEU A 196 -24.14 16.16 2.28
N LEU A 197 -24.61 17.34 2.00
CA LEU A 197 -23.84 18.59 2.01
C LEU A 197 -23.31 18.88 3.42
N ARG A 198 -22.04 19.31 3.51
CA ARG A 198 -21.34 19.72 4.74
C ARG A 198 -20.94 18.60 5.71
N ILE A 199 -21.06 17.34 5.33
CA ILE A 199 -20.54 16.22 6.11
C ILE A 199 -19.31 15.66 5.40
N LYS A 200 -18.21 15.58 6.13
CA LYS A 200 -16.96 14.97 5.67
C LYS A 200 -16.86 13.56 6.27
N PRO A 201 -16.85 12.52 5.45
CA PRO A 201 -16.74 11.15 5.95
C PRO A 201 -15.33 10.81 6.37
N ILE A 202 -15.23 9.93 7.37
CA ILE A 202 -14.03 9.15 7.65
C ILE A 202 -14.40 7.71 7.34
N ILE A 203 -13.67 7.13 6.41
CA ILE A 203 -13.82 5.74 6.00
C ILE A 203 -12.71 4.89 6.59
N SER A 204 -12.92 3.60 6.70
CA SER A 204 -11.91 2.65 7.16
C SER A 204 -11.90 1.41 6.28
N THR A 205 -10.77 0.73 6.23
CA THR A 205 -10.63 -0.57 5.61
C THR A 205 -9.67 -1.45 6.39
N ARG A 206 -9.93 -2.75 6.34
CA ARG A 206 -9.05 -3.85 6.77
C ARG A 206 -8.70 -4.73 5.57
N GLY A 207 -8.58 -4.09 4.38
CA GLY A 207 -8.28 -4.79 3.14
C GLY A 207 -9.49 -5.25 2.32
N SER A 208 -10.72 -4.99 2.78
CA SER A 208 -11.94 -5.15 2.00
C SER A 208 -12.43 -3.80 1.46
N SER A 209 -13.64 -3.73 0.93
CA SER A 209 -14.27 -2.46 0.57
C SER A 209 -14.30 -1.49 1.76
N PHE A 210 -14.27 -0.20 1.47
CA PHE A 210 -14.34 0.83 2.51
C PHE A 210 -15.67 0.84 3.23
N ASP A 211 -15.60 0.91 4.55
CA ASP A 211 -16.73 1.12 5.47
C ASP A 211 -16.76 2.56 5.98
N MET A 212 -17.97 3.03 6.36
CA MET A 212 -18.12 4.30 7.07
C MET A 212 -17.69 4.12 8.51
N PHE A 213 -16.55 4.69 8.88
CA PHE A 213 -16.10 4.71 10.27
C PHE A 213 -16.79 5.83 11.06
N SER A 214 -16.76 7.06 10.55
CA SER A 214 -17.31 8.22 11.25
C SER A 214 -17.63 9.35 10.29
N ARG A 215 -18.18 10.44 10.83
CA ARG A 215 -18.49 11.68 10.11
C ARG A 215 -17.96 12.87 10.90
N CYS A 216 -17.50 13.88 10.18
CA CYS A 216 -17.05 15.15 10.77
C CYS A 216 -17.46 16.32 9.88
N ARG A 217 -17.18 17.52 10.31
CA ARG A 217 -17.45 18.75 9.54
C ARG A 217 -16.16 19.42 9.06
N THR A 218 -15.06 19.17 9.74
CA THR A 218 -13.76 19.78 9.46
C THR A 218 -12.65 18.73 9.52
N LEU A 219 -11.55 18.98 8.82
CA LEU A 219 -10.36 18.14 8.89
C LEU A 219 -9.81 18.03 10.32
N LYS A 220 -9.85 19.13 11.09
CA LYS A 220 -9.43 19.13 12.51
C LYS A 220 -10.23 18.15 13.36
N GLU A 221 -11.57 18.11 13.18
CA GLU A 221 -12.43 17.13 13.84
C GLU A 221 -12.11 15.71 13.34
N GLY A 222 -11.82 15.55 12.03
CA GLY A 222 -11.42 14.30 11.41
C GLY A 222 -10.13 13.75 12.01
N LYS A 223 -9.06 14.56 12.06
CA LYS A 223 -7.77 14.20 12.71
C LYS A 223 -7.98 13.74 14.15
N LYS A 224 -8.79 14.47 14.93
CA LYS A 224 -9.10 14.10 16.33
C LYS A 224 -9.80 12.75 16.44
N LYS A 225 -10.77 12.44 15.55
CA LYS A 225 -11.50 11.16 15.56
C LYS A 225 -10.59 10.00 15.16
N MET A 226 -9.77 10.18 14.14
CA MET A 226 -8.75 9.19 13.73
C MET A 226 -7.76 8.95 14.87
N MET A 227 -7.20 9.99 15.48
CA MET A 227 -6.30 9.88 16.64
C MET A 227 -6.91 9.07 17.80
N ASN A 228 -8.18 9.33 18.15
CA ASN A 228 -8.86 8.59 19.19
C ASN A 228 -9.06 7.12 18.84
N GLN A 229 -9.36 6.82 17.59
CA GLN A 229 -9.51 5.43 17.15
C GLN A 229 -8.17 4.69 17.15
N LEU A 230 -7.09 5.34 16.73
CA LEU A 230 -5.75 4.75 16.82
C LEU A 230 -5.39 4.35 18.26
N LYS A 231 -5.76 5.19 19.26
CA LYS A 231 -5.57 4.83 20.67
C LYS A 231 -6.32 3.56 21.07
N ILE A 232 -7.56 3.43 20.60
CA ILE A 232 -8.40 2.26 20.84
C ILE A 232 -7.81 1.01 20.16
N ASP A 233 -7.40 1.14 18.89
CA ASP A 233 -6.80 0.05 18.14
C ASP A 233 -5.50 -0.43 18.78
N ILE A 234 -4.64 0.50 19.19
CA ILE A 234 -3.38 0.17 19.89
C ILE A 234 -3.66 -0.60 21.17
N GLU A 235 -4.59 -0.13 22.01
CA GLU A 235 -4.89 -0.80 23.27
C GLU A 235 -5.48 -2.20 23.07
N ASN A 236 -6.33 -2.39 22.06
CA ASN A 236 -7.07 -3.64 21.86
C ASN A 236 -6.37 -4.64 20.94
N GLU A 237 -5.64 -4.18 19.92
CA GLU A 237 -5.16 -5.04 18.84
C GLU A 237 -3.65 -4.99 18.62
N PHE A 238 -2.99 -3.86 18.95
CA PHE A 238 -1.57 -3.62 18.65
C PHE A 238 -0.73 -3.36 19.91
N LYS A 239 -1.26 -3.64 21.10
CA LYS A 239 -0.60 -3.30 22.36
C LYS A 239 0.78 -3.95 22.49
N GLU A 240 0.87 -5.22 22.15
CA GLU A 240 2.14 -5.96 22.22
C GLU A 240 3.18 -5.41 21.26
N GLU A 241 2.78 -5.14 20.02
CA GLU A 241 3.65 -4.60 18.97
C GLU A 241 4.07 -3.16 19.28
N TYR A 242 3.15 -2.36 19.84
CA TYR A 242 3.45 -1.01 20.30
C TYR A 242 4.47 -1.01 21.44
N GLU A 243 4.29 -1.87 22.44
CA GLU A 243 5.23 -2.00 23.56
C GLU A 243 6.62 -2.48 23.12
N LYS A 244 6.68 -3.34 22.11
CA LYS A 244 7.93 -3.82 21.48
C LYS A 244 8.57 -2.81 20.55
N GLY A 245 7.89 -1.71 20.19
CA GLY A 245 8.38 -0.71 19.24
C GLY A 245 8.46 -1.18 17.79
N ILE A 246 7.68 -2.21 17.43
CA ILE A 246 7.60 -2.76 16.05
C ILE A 246 6.32 -2.35 15.32
N MET A 247 5.53 -1.44 15.90
CA MET A 247 4.37 -0.85 15.26
C MET A 247 4.79 0.40 14.50
N SER A 248 4.35 0.54 13.25
CA SER A 248 4.55 1.73 12.43
C SER A 248 3.26 2.51 12.25
N ILE A 249 3.41 3.82 12.06
CA ILE A 249 2.35 4.75 11.67
C ILE A 249 2.82 5.49 10.43
N SER A 250 1.92 5.60 9.45
CA SER A 250 2.20 6.31 8.20
C SER A 250 1.00 7.11 7.73
N ILE A 251 1.23 8.11 6.90
CA ILE A 251 0.20 9.01 6.37
C ILE A 251 0.20 8.98 4.84
N ASN A 252 -0.98 8.83 4.22
CA ASN A 252 -1.21 9.19 2.83
C ASN A 252 -2.05 10.46 2.74
N HIS A 253 -1.84 11.27 1.71
CA HIS A 253 -2.65 12.46 1.43
C HIS A 253 -2.94 12.61 -0.07
N SER A 254 -3.91 13.48 -0.42
CA SER A 254 -4.12 13.97 -1.78
C SER A 254 -4.32 15.49 -1.75
N GLY A 255 -3.20 16.21 -1.78
CA GLY A 255 -3.17 17.68 -1.76
C GLY A 255 -3.24 18.34 -0.38
N LEU A 256 -3.00 17.60 0.71
CA LEU A 256 -2.98 18.06 2.11
C LEU A 256 -1.63 17.79 2.77
N TYR A 257 -0.53 18.18 2.12
CA TYR A 257 0.81 17.87 2.60
C TYR A 257 1.14 18.56 3.94
N GLU A 258 0.83 19.87 4.04
CA GLU A 258 1.08 20.64 5.27
C GLU A 258 0.28 20.10 6.46
N GLU A 259 -0.98 19.74 6.23
CA GLU A 259 -1.83 19.13 7.26
C GLU A 259 -1.38 17.72 7.64
N ALA A 260 -0.76 17.00 6.71
CA ALA A 260 -0.14 15.69 6.98
C ALA A 260 1.09 15.83 7.86
N GLU A 261 1.97 16.82 7.60
CA GLU A 261 3.13 17.12 8.45
C GLU A 261 2.71 17.57 9.86
N GLU A 262 1.68 18.43 9.99
CA GLU A 262 1.13 18.78 11.30
C GLU A 262 0.61 17.52 12.02
N PHE A 263 -0.12 16.66 11.33
CA PHE A 263 -0.70 15.44 11.91
C PHE A 263 0.37 14.44 12.32
N LYS A 264 1.44 14.27 11.54
CA LYS A 264 2.63 13.50 11.92
C LYS A 264 3.18 13.95 13.28
N ASN A 265 3.36 15.25 13.46
CA ASN A 265 3.87 15.80 14.71
C ASN A 265 2.95 15.51 15.90
N GLU A 266 1.63 15.49 15.68
CA GLU A 266 0.65 15.09 16.70
C GLU A 266 0.75 13.59 17.00
N LEU A 267 0.89 12.73 15.96
CA LEU A 267 1.02 11.29 16.09
C LEU A 267 2.27 10.88 16.87
N ILE A 268 3.43 11.43 16.52
CA ILE A 268 4.70 11.16 17.20
C ILE A 268 4.62 11.51 18.70
N ARG A 269 4.00 12.66 19.03
CA ARG A 269 3.81 13.05 20.45
C ARG A 269 2.85 12.13 21.22
N ASN A 270 1.81 11.62 20.56
CA ASN A 270 0.81 10.76 21.19
C ASN A 270 1.23 9.28 21.27
N PHE A 271 2.10 8.84 20.35
CA PHE A 271 2.52 7.44 20.21
C PHE A 271 4.06 7.31 20.17
N PRO A 272 4.77 7.67 21.27
CA PRO A 272 6.24 7.77 21.27
C PRO A 272 6.98 6.43 21.08
N LYS A 273 6.30 5.28 21.21
CA LYS A 273 6.88 3.95 20.96
C LYS A 273 6.63 3.44 19.54
N ALA A 274 5.73 4.09 18.79
CA ALA A 274 5.50 3.77 17.40
C ALA A 274 6.61 4.37 16.52
N GLN A 275 6.97 3.66 15.45
CA GLN A 275 7.85 4.20 14.42
C GLN A 275 6.99 5.00 13.43
N PHE A 276 7.38 6.23 13.11
CA PHE A 276 6.75 6.96 12.03
C PHE A 276 7.57 6.73 10.75
N HIS A 277 6.94 6.17 9.71
CA HIS A 277 7.65 5.78 8.50
C HIS A 277 7.48 6.78 7.36
N PHE A 278 6.26 7.02 6.88
CA PHE A 278 6.07 7.71 5.61
C PHE A 278 4.98 8.79 5.67
N ILE A 279 5.20 9.89 4.93
CA ILE A 279 4.15 10.75 4.38
C ILE A 279 4.27 10.66 2.86
N GLN A 280 3.21 10.21 2.18
CA GLN A 280 3.22 10.09 0.73
C GLN A 280 1.87 10.49 0.14
N PHE A 281 1.89 10.94 -1.11
CA PHE A 281 0.66 11.06 -1.89
C PHE A 281 -0.02 9.70 -2.01
N PHE A 282 -1.36 9.65 -2.05
CA PHE A 282 -2.03 8.40 -2.41
C PHE A 282 -1.61 7.97 -3.80
N PRO A 283 -1.29 6.69 -4.05
CA PRO A 283 -1.08 6.19 -5.41
C PRO A 283 -2.19 6.69 -6.33
N LEU A 284 -1.87 7.11 -7.55
CA LEU A 284 -2.85 7.80 -8.40
C LEU A 284 -4.07 6.94 -8.70
N SER A 285 -3.89 5.63 -8.86
CA SER A 285 -5.00 4.68 -9.03
C SER A 285 -5.91 4.61 -7.80
N ALA A 286 -5.38 4.73 -6.58
CA ALA A 286 -6.18 4.85 -5.35
C ALA A 286 -6.83 6.23 -5.25
N ALA A 287 -6.09 7.31 -5.56
CA ALA A 287 -6.58 8.68 -5.53
C ALA A 287 -7.75 8.92 -6.51
N CYS A 288 -7.83 8.16 -7.62
CA CYS A 288 -9.00 8.12 -8.50
C CYS A 288 -10.31 7.83 -7.76
N HIS A 289 -10.25 7.04 -6.68
CA HIS A 289 -11.41 6.65 -5.87
C HIS A 289 -11.54 7.47 -4.59
N ILE A 290 -10.43 7.88 -4.00
CA ILE A 290 -10.41 8.69 -2.77
C ILE A 290 -10.81 10.14 -3.07
N GLY A 291 -10.33 10.69 -4.19
CA GLY A 291 -10.54 12.08 -4.57
C GLY A 291 -9.48 13.03 -4.00
N PRO A 292 -9.59 14.33 -4.33
CA PRO A 292 -8.69 15.36 -3.79
C PRO A 292 -9.02 15.68 -2.33
N ASP A 293 -8.09 16.36 -1.67
CA ASP A 293 -8.23 16.91 -0.32
C ASP A 293 -8.58 15.83 0.74
N ALA A 294 -7.90 14.68 0.64
CA ALA A 294 -8.02 13.57 1.58
C ALA A 294 -6.75 13.38 2.42
N LEU A 295 -6.95 12.84 3.62
CA LEU A 295 -5.88 12.53 4.59
C LEU A 295 -6.13 11.16 5.20
N GLY A 296 -5.23 10.23 4.97
CA GLY A 296 -5.27 8.88 5.52
C GLY A 296 -4.19 8.65 6.56
N VAL A 297 -4.48 7.85 7.57
CA VAL A 297 -3.50 7.34 8.53
C VAL A 297 -3.62 5.83 8.59
N ALA A 298 -2.48 5.16 8.62
CA ALA A 298 -2.40 3.71 8.74
C ALA A 298 -1.53 3.31 9.93
N ILE A 299 -1.93 2.23 10.61
CA ILE A 299 -1.09 1.45 11.51
C ILE A 299 -0.77 0.14 10.81
N THR A 300 0.49 -0.27 10.88
CA THR A 300 0.95 -1.61 10.51
C THR A 300 1.94 -2.12 11.54
N ILE A 301 2.32 -3.37 11.43
CA ILE A 301 3.46 -3.90 12.18
C ILE A 301 4.64 -4.08 11.23
N ASN A 302 5.84 -3.92 11.76
CA ASN A 302 7.08 -4.16 11.06
C ASN A 302 8.03 -4.92 11.99
N SER A 303 8.09 -6.24 11.82
CA SER A 303 8.93 -7.12 12.63
C SER A 303 10.35 -7.23 12.10
N PHE A 304 10.58 -6.84 10.85
CA PHE A 304 11.89 -6.79 10.22
C PHE A 304 12.35 -5.35 10.15
N LEU A 305 13.51 -5.05 10.73
CA LEU A 305 14.08 -3.70 10.74
C LEU A 305 14.29 -3.22 9.30
N LEU A 306 13.56 -2.20 8.92
CA LEU A 306 13.78 -1.54 7.64
C LEU A 306 15.09 -0.76 7.69
N PRO A 307 15.88 -0.76 6.60
CA PRO A 307 17.04 0.11 6.48
C PRO A 307 16.65 1.58 6.69
N LYS A 308 17.41 2.29 7.53
CA LYS A 308 17.11 3.71 7.84
C LYS A 308 17.08 4.60 6.60
N GLU A 309 17.83 4.23 5.57
CA GLU A 309 17.91 4.91 4.28
C GLU A 309 16.60 4.87 3.48
N LEU A 310 15.68 3.96 3.82
CA LEU A 310 14.36 3.85 3.19
C LEU A 310 13.27 4.60 3.96
N LEU A 311 13.56 5.07 5.17
CA LEU A 311 12.63 5.80 6.04
C LEU A 311 12.83 7.32 5.97
N ALA A 312 13.78 7.81 5.18
CA ALA A 312 14.17 9.21 5.06
C ALA A 312 13.44 9.94 3.93
#